data_52f02ec05ecf5fb1cf80a61455c40a7f
#
_entry.id   52f02ec05ecf5fb1cf80a61455c40a7f
#
_cell.length_a   1.000
_cell.length_b   1.000
_cell.length_c   1.000
_cell.angle_alpha   90.00
_cell.angle_beta   90.00
_cell.angle_gamma   90.00
#
_symmetry.space_group_name_H-M   'P 1'
#
loop_
_entity.id
_entity.type
_entity.pdbx_description
1 polymer ?
#
loop_
_entity_poly.entity_id
_entity_poly.type
_entity_poly.pdbx_seq_one_letter_code
_entity_poly.pdbx_strand_id
1 'polypeptide(L)'
;MIVTPTLAFAGGNHQDKNAGVQYSGPVKVSDLTQVINDSSMFTEQKVVVEGKLVQQLDHDTFIFTDGKAQVQVELDDDIVLAQPLDANTQVRLFGEFEGGNTPEIEVDRIQVL
;
A
#
# COMPACT_ATOMS: atom_id res chain seq x y z
N MET A 1 -5.43 -0.06 31.27
CA MET A 1 -5.82 -0.32 30.75
C MET A 1 -5.89 -1.17 29.82
N ILE A 2 -6.16 -1.69 29.41
CA ILE A 2 -6.23 -2.31 28.57
C ILE A 2 -6.86 -2.72 27.81
N VAL A 3 -7.19 -2.97 27.41
CA VAL A 3 -7.77 -3.21 26.73
C VAL A 3 -7.82 -4.02 25.86
N THR A 4 -8.11 -4.66 25.55
CA THR A 4 -8.20 -5.28 24.71
C THR A 4 -8.80 -5.70 23.98
N PRO A 5 -9.00 -5.95 23.63
CA PRO A 5 -9.57 -6.32 22.83
C PRO A 5 -9.78 -7.15 22.04
N THR A 6 -10.01 -7.60 21.91
CA THR A 6 -10.34 -8.13 21.19
C THR A 6 -10.61 -8.65 20.35
N LEU A 7 -10.82 -8.92 20.31
CA LEU A 7 -11.19 -9.17 19.57
C LEU A 7 -11.47 -9.81 18.83
N ALA A 8 -11.54 -10.08 18.82
CA ALA A 8 -11.84 -10.43 18.11
C ALA A 8 -12.09 -10.97 17.28
N PHE A 9 -12.36 -11.25 17.22
CA PHE A 9 -12.69 -11.65 16.43
C PHE A 9 -12.84 -12.09 15.62
N ALA A 10 -12.85 -12.00 15.78
CA ALA A 10 -13.02 -12.24 15.09
C ALA A 10 -13.32 -12.92 14.42
N GLY A 11 -13.32 -13.14 14.41
CA GLY A 11 -13.51 -13.77 13.77
C GLY A 11 -14.16 -14.04 12.91
N GLY A 12 -14.52 -14.00 12.98
CA GLY A 12 -15.22 -14.38 12.22
C GLY A 12 -15.29 -14.10 10.92
N ASN A 13 -15.28 -13.50 10.55
CA ASN A 13 -15.48 -13.29 9.41
C ASN A 13 -14.51 -13.53 8.58
N HIS A 14 -14.10 -14.10 8.55
CA HIS A 14 -13.16 -14.43 7.85
C HIS A 14 -13.35 -14.92 6.56
N GLN A 15 -14.31 -15.00 6.08
CA GLN A 15 -14.48 -15.50 4.80
C GLN A 15 -14.03 -14.56 3.74
N ASP A 16 -13.94 -13.31 4.01
CA ASP A 16 -13.37 -12.37 3.08
C ASP A 16 -11.88 -12.31 3.33
N LYS A 17 -11.12 -12.94 2.46
CA LYS A 17 -9.68 -13.00 2.63
C LYS A 17 -9.04 -11.65 2.50
N ASN A 18 -9.65 -10.73 1.75
CA ASN A 18 -9.05 -9.43 1.53
C ASN A 18 -9.30 -8.49 2.69
N ALA A 19 -10.26 -8.80 3.53
CA ALA A 19 -10.53 -7.93 4.66
C ALA A 19 -9.39 -7.97 5.66
N GLY A 20 -8.91 -9.17 5.96
CA GLY A 20 -7.84 -9.33 6.90
C GLY A 20 -8.09 -8.68 8.23
N VAL A 21 -7.06 -8.54 8.99
CA VAL A 21 -7.08 -7.83 10.26
C VAL A 21 -6.78 -6.37 9.98
N GLN A 22 -7.60 -5.49 10.53
CA GLN A 22 -7.32 -4.07 10.41
C GLN A 22 -6.38 -3.67 11.52
N TYR A 23 -5.17 -3.35 11.14
CA TYR A 23 -4.10 -3.08 12.07
C TYR A 23 -3.58 -1.67 11.85
N SER A 24 -3.56 -0.88 12.91
CA SER A 24 -3.09 0.48 12.83
C SER A 24 -1.83 0.72 13.66
N GLY A 25 -1.25 -0.34 14.21
CA GLY A 25 -0.01 -0.22 14.96
C GLY A 25 1.21 -0.13 14.07
N PRO A 26 2.41 -0.22 14.63
CA PRO A 26 3.63 -0.13 13.85
C PRO A 26 3.75 -1.26 12.85
N VAL A 27 4.24 -0.93 11.67
CA VAL A 27 4.55 -1.92 10.64
C VAL A 27 5.95 -1.61 10.12
N LYS A 28 6.56 -2.63 9.52
CA LYS A 28 7.87 -2.42 8.91
C LYS A 28 7.65 -1.79 7.54
N VAL A 29 8.18 -0.60 7.36
CA VAL A 29 8.05 0.14 6.10
C VAL A 29 9.27 -0.12 5.24
N SER A 30 9.03 -0.44 3.97
CA SER A 30 10.09 -0.69 3.00
C SER A 30 10.69 0.62 2.53
N ASP A 31 11.98 0.59 2.21
CA ASP A 31 12.64 1.74 1.59
C ASP A 31 12.43 1.64 0.08
N LEU A 32 11.67 2.56 -0.47
CA LEU A 32 11.30 2.50 -1.89
C LEU A 32 12.52 2.55 -2.80
N THR A 33 13.50 3.40 -2.49
CA THR A 33 14.72 3.47 -3.29
C THR A 33 15.41 2.13 -3.34
N GLN A 34 15.53 1.48 -2.18
CA GLN A 34 16.19 0.18 -2.11
C GLN A 34 15.40 -0.89 -2.84
N VAL A 35 14.09 -0.88 -2.70
CA VAL A 35 13.24 -1.85 -3.40
C VAL A 35 13.45 -1.75 -4.91
N ILE A 36 13.42 -0.53 -5.44
CA ILE A 36 13.60 -0.33 -6.87
C ILE A 36 14.99 -0.76 -7.32
N ASN A 37 16.03 -0.40 -6.55
CA ASN A 37 17.39 -0.68 -6.96
C ASN A 37 17.78 -2.14 -6.83
N ASP A 38 17.18 -2.85 -5.87
CA ASP A 38 17.55 -4.24 -5.60
C ASP A 38 16.71 -5.24 -6.36
N SER A 39 15.63 -4.79 -7.00
CA SER A 39 14.75 -5.72 -7.69
C SER A 39 15.38 -6.22 -8.96
N SER A 40 15.11 -7.49 -9.29
CA SER A 40 15.42 -7.99 -10.61
C SER A 40 14.18 -7.89 -11.47
N MET A 41 14.33 -8.11 -12.77
CA MET A 41 13.23 -7.98 -13.70
C MET A 41 12.07 -8.91 -13.40
N PHE A 42 12.34 -10.01 -12.76
CA PHE A 42 11.32 -11.03 -12.55
C PHE A 42 10.95 -11.19 -11.09
N THR A 43 11.39 -10.26 -10.25
CA THR A 43 11.15 -10.38 -8.81
C THR A 43 9.85 -9.68 -8.46
N GLU A 44 9.02 -10.41 -7.72
CA GLU A 44 7.88 -9.82 -7.06
C GLU A 44 8.15 -9.86 -5.57
N GLN A 45 7.86 -8.78 -4.88
CA GLN A 45 8.03 -8.78 -3.42
C GLN A 45 6.97 -7.93 -2.76
N LYS A 46 6.53 -8.39 -1.60
CA LYS A 46 5.57 -7.63 -0.83
C LYS A 46 6.25 -6.44 -0.20
N VAL A 47 5.58 -5.30 -0.26
CA VAL A 47 6.15 -4.06 0.25
C VAL A 47 5.08 -3.28 1.01
N VAL A 48 5.56 -2.47 1.94
CA VAL A 48 4.75 -1.44 2.60
C VAL A 48 5.52 -0.15 2.41
N VAL A 49 4.88 0.84 1.79
CA VAL A 49 5.57 2.12 1.53
C VAL A 49 4.70 3.26 2.02
N GLU A 50 5.34 4.35 2.43
CA GLU A 50 4.66 5.53 2.93
C GLU A 50 5.06 6.73 2.10
N GLY A 51 4.09 7.55 1.74
CA GLY A 51 4.34 8.72 0.93
C GLY A 51 3.07 9.29 0.38
N LYS A 52 3.14 9.82 -0.84
CA LYS A 52 2.05 10.58 -1.43
C LYS A 52 1.81 10.16 -2.86
N LEU A 53 0.54 10.21 -3.26
CA LEU A 53 0.15 10.01 -4.66
C LEU A 53 0.17 11.39 -5.31
N VAL A 54 1.19 11.66 -6.11
CA VAL A 54 1.45 13.02 -6.59
C VAL A 54 0.90 13.28 -7.96
N GLN A 55 0.49 12.25 -8.69
CA GLN A 55 -0.10 12.43 -10.02
C GLN A 55 -0.98 11.24 -10.33
N GLN A 56 -2.12 11.49 -10.94
CA GLN A 56 -2.99 10.43 -11.43
C GLN A 56 -2.77 10.26 -12.92
N LEU A 57 -2.53 9.02 -13.34
CA LEU A 57 -2.31 8.68 -14.75
C LEU A 57 -3.56 8.09 -15.38
N ASP A 58 -4.35 7.36 -14.60
CA ASP A 58 -5.56 6.71 -15.06
C ASP A 58 -6.47 6.56 -13.84
N HIS A 59 -7.65 6.00 -14.02
CA HIS A 59 -8.61 5.92 -12.92
C HIS A 59 -8.06 5.18 -11.70
N ASP A 60 -7.15 4.22 -11.91
CA ASP A 60 -6.58 3.43 -10.83
C ASP A 60 -5.06 3.51 -10.75
N THR A 61 -4.43 4.31 -11.58
CA THR A 61 -2.97 4.32 -11.72
C THR A 61 -2.42 5.70 -11.38
N PHE A 62 -1.40 5.72 -10.54
CA PHE A 62 -0.86 6.96 -9.99
C PHE A 62 0.66 6.91 -9.95
N ILE A 63 1.28 8.07 -9.85
CA ILE A 63 2.68 8.18 -9.47
C ILE A 63 2.72 8.42 -7.97
N PHE A 64 3.49 7.59 -7.30
CA PHE A 64 3.68 7.63 -5.86
C PHE A 64 5.13 8.01 -5.56
N THR A 65 5.33 8.81 -4.51
CA THR A 65 6.68 9.15 -4.07
C THR A 65 6.78 9.07 -2.56
N ASP A 66 7.92 8.62 -2.08
CA ASP A 66 8.25 8.68 -0.65
C ASP A 66 9.09 9.91 -0.32
N GLY A 67 9.26 10.82 -1.29
CA GLY A 67 10.07 12.00 -1.13
C GLY A 67 11.47 11.86 -1.71
N LYS A 68 11.90 10.64 -2.02
CA LYS A 68 13.22 10.38 -2.59
C LYS A 68 13.13 9.67 -3.93
N ALA A 69 12.23 8.72 -4.05
CA ALA A 69 12.05 7.95 -5.27
C ALA A 69 10.61 8.04 -5.70
N GLN A 70 10.36 7.68 -6.95
CA GLN A 70 9.00 7.64 -7.50
C GLN A 70 8.78 6.28 -8.13
N VAL A 71 7.53 5.83 -8.09
CA VAL A 71 7.14 4.58 -8.73
C VAL A 71 5.68 4.69 -9.13
N GLN A 72 5.33 4.00 -10.21
CA GLN A 72 3.94 3.88 -10.61
C GLN A 72 3.24 2.89 -9.70
N VAL A 73 2.02 3.21 -9.31
CA VAL A 73 1.22 2.31 -8.48
C VAL A 73 -0.14 2.14 -9.12
N GLU A 74 -0.69 0.94 -8.99
CA GLU A 74 -2.03 0.63 -9.46
C GLU A 74 -2.85 0.18 -8.25
N LEU A 75 -4.00 0.82 -8.05
CA LEU A 75 -4.86 0.52 -6.92
C LEU A 75 -5.86 -0.54 -7.32
N ASP A 76 -6.01 -1.54 -6.46
CA ASP A 76 -7.00 -2.60 -6.66
C ASP A 76 -8.40 -1.98 -6.69
N ASP A 77 -9.24 -2.50 -7.58
CA ASP A 77 -10.62 -2.01 -7.74
C ASP A 77 -11.45 -2.19 -6.48
N ASP A 78 -11.06 -3.10 -5.60
CA ASP A 78 -11.80 -3.34 -4.37
C ASP A 78 -11.50 -2.33 -3.28
N ILE A 79 -10.53 -1.44 -3.50
CA ILE A 79 -10.19 -0.42 -2.50
C ILE A 79 -11.30 0.62 -2.43
N VAL A 80 -11.83 0.82 -1.22
CA VAL A 80 -12.83 1.84 -0.96
C VAL A 80 -12.24 2.82 0.04
N LEU A 81 -12.25 4.10 -0.33
CA LEU A 81 -11.70 5.15 0.50
C LEU A 81 -12.83 5.93 1.15
N ALA A 82 -12.66 6.24 2.43
CA ALA A 82 -13.65 7.01 3.17
C ALA A 82 -13.66 8.48 2.76
N GLN A 83 -12.58 8.94 2.15
CA GLN A 83 -12.44 10.33 1.77
C GLN A 83 -11.58 10.44 0.53
N PRO A 84 -11.73 11.51 -0.25
CA PRO A 84 -10.86 11.72 -1.40
C PRO A 84 -9.41 11.91 -0.97
N LEU A 85 -8.51 11.53 -1.85
CA LEU A 85 -7.08 11.75 -1.66
C LEU A 85 -6.63 12.89 -2.54
N ASP A 86 -5.60 13.60 -2.09
CA ASP A 86 -4.95 14.59 -2.92
C ASP A 86 -3.43 14.42 -2.82
N ALA A 87 -2.70 15.25 -3.55
CA ALA A 87 -1.25 15.10 -3.66
C ALA A 87 -0.51 15.40 -2.36
N ASN A 88 -1.19 15.95 -1.37
CA ASN A 88 -0.59 16.26 -0.08
C ASN A 88 -0.94 15.25 1.00
N THR A 89 -1.81 14.30 0.70
CA THR A 89 -2.25 13.33 1.68
C THR A 89 -1.19 12.26 1.86
N GLN A 90 -0.74 12.09 3.10
CA GLN A 90 0.22 11.05 3.43
C GLN A 90 -0.51 9.73 3.55
N VAL A 91 -0.04 8.73 2.85
CA VAL A 91 -0.68 7.41 2.83
C VAL A 91 0.36 6.32 3.06
N ARG A 92 -0.12 5.19 3.51
CA ARG A 92 0.66 3.95 3.59
C ARG A 92 0.02 2.96 2.63
N LEU A 93 0.83 2.44 1.72
CA LEU A 93 0.36 1.50 0.70
C LEU A 93 0.91 0.11 1.02
N PHE A 94 0.03 -0.88 0.90
CA PHE A 94 0.39 -2.28 1.05
C PHE A 94 0.16 -2.96 -0.28
N GLY A 95 1.16 -3.66 -0.78
CA GLY A 95 1.00 -4.32 -2.06
C GLY A 95 2.21 -5.12 -2.45
N GLU A 96 2.34 -5.35 -3.75
CA GLU A 96 3.44 -6.10 -4.32
C GLU A 96 4.18 -5.24 -5.31
N PHE A 97 5.50 -5.19 -5.16
CA PHE A 97 6.35 -4.54 -6.14
C PHE A 97 6.68 -5.53 -7.24
N GLU A 98 6.51 -5.08 -8.47
CA GLU A 98 6.88 -5.85 -9.65
C GLU A 98 7.93 -5.08 -10.41
N GLY A 99 9.10 -5.70 -10.56
CA GLY A 99 10.17 -5.13 -11.38
C GLY A 99 9.85 -5.30 -12.85
N GLY A 100 10.80 -4.92 -13.69
CA GLY A 100 10.64 -5.05 -15.13
C GLY A 100 10.88 -3.72 -15.83
N ASN A 101 10.39 -3.64 -17.05
CA ASN A 101 10.59 -2.43 -17.83
C ASN A 101 9.87 -1.22 -17.25
N THR A 102 8.74 -1.45 -16.63
CA THR A 102 7.99 -0.41 -15.93
C THR A 102 7.76 -0.91 -14.52
N PRO A 103 8.64 -0.55 -13.58
CA PRO A 103 8.44 -0.97 -12.19
C PRO A 103 7.12 -0.40 -11.66
N GLU A 104 6.41 -1.22 -10.92
CA GLU A 104 5.07 -0.87 -10.48
C GLU A 104 4.78 -1.54 -9.14
N ILE A 105 3.98 -0.89 -8.31
CA ILE A 105 3.43 -1.53 -7.11
C ILE A 105 1.94 -1.75 -7.36
N GLU A 106 1.51 -3.00 -7.23
CA GLU A 106 0.09 -3.33 -7.21
C GLU A 106 -0.38 -3.23 -5.79
N VAL A 107 -1.23 -2.25 -5.53
CA VAL A 107 -1.65 -1.90 -4.17
C VAL A 107 -2.99 -2.55 -3.88
N ASP A 108 -3.05 -3.31 -2.79
CA ASP A 108 -4.29 -3.94 -2.39
C ASP A 108 -4.89 -3.33 -1.13
N ARG A 109 -4.18 -2.38 -0.49
CA ARG A 109 -4.69 -1.74 0.71
C ARG A 109 -4.02 -0.38 0.90
N ILE A 110 -4.81 0.60 1.33
CA ILE A 110 -4.32 1.95 1.64
C ILE A 110 -4.76 2.34 3.04
N GLN A 111 -3.86 2.98 3.76
CA GLN A 111 -4.19 3.67 4.99
C GLN A 111 -3.84 5.14 4.83
N VAL A 112 -4.76 6.01 5.20
CA VAL A 112 -4.47 7.45 5.27
C VAL A 112 -3.83 7.72 6.62
N LEU A 113 -2.69 8.38 6.60
CA LEU A 113 -1.93 8.61 7.82
C LEU A 113 -2.24 9.98 8.44
#